data_f589c87dc72a4492e7dbc182d97eabf7
#
_entry.id   f589c87dc72a4492e7dbc182d97eabf7
#
_cell.length_a   1.000
_cell.length_b   1.000
_cell.length_c   1.000
_cell.angle_alpha   90.00
_cell.angle_beta   90.00
_cell.angle_gamma   90.00
#
_symmetry.space_group_name_H-M   'P 1'
#
loop_
_entity.id
_entity.type
_entity.pdbx_description
1 polymer ?
#
loop_
_entity_poly.entity_id
_entity_poly.type
_entity_poly.pdbx_seq_one_letter_code
_entity_poly.pdbx_strand_id
1 'polypeptide(L)'
;MTASASPAQPLPRLVVFGEALTDFLHQGNGQWLARPGGACWNVARVAARLGVPTGYAGAISNDVFGDALFSDSQAAGLDLRFLQRVDRAPLLAMVTSTQPPHYFFVGDDSADLHFDVQALPAGWQAAVGVAHFGCISLAREPLGSRLVALAETLAAQGTRITFDPNWRVTMAAAHYAPLLRRMAAIASVIKVSDEDLHQLFPSHADPLSVLRALAPQADILLTLGAKGMVWVQRGHGDVRIAQEAFTVPVVDTVGCGDAAMGGWLASLLRSPDAAVQTHLRQAAAAAALTASRAGAYAGTQAEVEALLQAHAAVPQSAV
;
A
#
# COMPACT_ATOMS: atom_id res chain seq x y z
N MET A 1 18.69 35.87 24.09
CA MET A 1 18.87 35.05 22.90
C MET A 1 17.56 34.31 22.67
N THR A 2 16.70 34.81 21.79
CA THR A 2 15.44 34.17 21.41
C THR A 2 15.81 33.06 20.44
N ALA A 3 15.60 31.80 20.86
CA ALA A 3 15.73 30.66 19.96
C ALA A 3 14.68 30.83 18.83
N SER A 4 15.17 31.02 17.61
CA SER A 4 14.35 31.00 16.41
C SER A 4 13.72 29.62 16.31
N ALA A 5 12.43 29.53 16.54
CA ALA A 5 11.68 28.31 16.30
C ALA A 5 11.81 27.97 14.80
N SER A 6 12.45 26.86 14.48
CA SER A 6 12.45 26.34 13.12
C SER A 6 11.00 26.28 12.62
N PRO A 7 10.70 26.71 11.38
CA PRO A 7 9.35 26.62 10.84
C PRO A 7 8.89 25.18 10.94
N ALA A 8 7.69 24.96 11.49
CA ALA A 8 7.10 23.63 11.60
C ALA A 8 7.05 22.99 10.23
N GLN A 9 7.59 21.77 10.09
CA GLN A 9 7.56 21.03 8.84
C GLN A 9 6.09 20.89 8.37
N PRO A 10 5.78 21.21 7.09
CA PRO A 10 4.41 21.11 6.58
C PRO A 10 3.87 19.69 6.72
N LEU A 11 2.55 19.58 6.86
CA LEU A 11 1.89 18.29 6.94
C LEU A 11 1.90 17.59 5.58
N PRO A 12 2.01 16.26 5.54
CA PRO A 12 2.05 15.49 4.30
C PRO A 12 0.72 15.54 3.54
N ARG A 13 0.78 15.56 2.22
CA ARG A 13 -0.39 15.46 1.35
C ARG A 13 -0.84 14.03 1.10
N LEU A 14 0.00 13.05 1.40
CA LEU A 14 -0.31 11.62 1.38
C LEU A 14 -0.26 11.07 2.80
N VAL A 15 -1.35 10.46 3.21
CA VAL A 15 -1.41 9.69 4.45
C VAL A 15 -1.88 8.27 4.13
N VAL A 16 -1.13 7.29 4.61
CA VAL A 16 -1.43 5.87 4.41
C VAL A 16 -1.86 5.27 5.74
N PHE A 17 -3.04 4.68 5.78
CA PHE A 17 -3.67 4.08 6.96
C PHE A 17 -3.68 2.58 6.87
N GLY A 18 -3.26 1.89 7.93
CA GLY A 18 -3.31 0.44 7.99
C GLY A 18 -2.20 -0.16 8.86
N GLU A 19 -1.90 -1.42 8.62
CA GLU A 19 -0.96 -2.18 9.44
C GLU A 19 0.51 -1.94 9.08
N ALA A 20 1.33 -1.98 10.13
CA ALA A 20 2.72 -2.36 10.12
C ALA A 20 2.86 -3.58 11.05
N LEU A 21 3.62 -4.55 10.64
CA LEU A 21 3.75 -5.84 11.33
C LEU A 21 5.16 -6.41 11.16
N THR A 22 5.43 -7.52 11.82
CA THR A 22 6.65 -8.28 11.58
C THR A 22 6.31 -9.63 10.94
N ASP A 23 6.86 -9.87 9.75
CA ASP A 23 6.80 -11.15 9.08
C ASP A 23 7.86 -12.09 9.69
N PHE A 24 7.43 -13.26 10.19
CA PHE A 24 8.29 -14.36 10.58
C PHE A 24 8.33 -15.40 9.47
N LEU A 25 9.43 -15.43 8.74
CA LEU A 25 9.64 -16.34 7.61
C LEU A 25 10.31 -17.64 8.10
N HIS A 26 9.64 -18.77 7.95
CA HIS A 26 10.21 -20.08 8.30
C HIS A 26 11.38 -20.42 7.38
N GLN A 27 12.55 -20.70 7.97
CA GLN A 27 13.79 -21.02 7.26
C GLN A 27 14.14 -22.53 7.28
N GLY A 28 13.26 -23.36 7.82
CA GLY A 28 13.55 -24.77 8.11
C GLY A 28 14.24 -24.97 9.46
N ASN A 29 14.30 -26.22 9.93
CA ASN A 29 14.96 -26.62 11.18
C ASN A 29 14.55 -25.80 12.44
N GLY A 30 13.30 -25.31 12.46
CA GLY A 30 12.79 -24.49 13.56
C GLY A 30 13.32 -23.06 13.60
N GLN A 31 14.06 -22.63 12.58
CA GLN A 31 14.57 -21.25 12.48
C GLN A 31 13.56 -20.34 11.78
N TRP A 32 13.50 -19.10 12.25
CA TRP A 32 12.64 -18.05 11.73
C TRP A 32 13.42 -16.77 11.50
N LEU A 33 13.15 -16.11 10.37
CA LEU A 33 13.72 -14.82 10.06
C LEU A 33 12.62 -13.77 10.24
N ALA A 34 12.82 -12.83 11.17
CA ALA A 34 11.91 -11.71 11.39
C ALA A 34 12.25 -10.57 10.43
N ARG A 35 11.23 -10.02 9.76
CA ARG A 35 11.36 -8.84 8.87
C ARG A 35 10.22 -7.86 9.11
N PRO A 36 10.50 -6.55 9.22
CA PRO A 36 9.47 -5.53 9.17
C PRO A 36 8.66 -5.60 7.88
N GLY A 37 7.34 -5.51 7.99
CA GLY A 37 6.40 -5.63 6.88
C GLY A 37 5.07 -4.93 7.16
N GLY A 38 4.07 -5.24 6.34
CA GLY A 38 2.74 -4.65 6.34
C GLY A 38 2.48 -3.89 5.03
N ALA A 39 1.40 -4.24 4.34
CA ALA A 39 1.15 -3.72 2.99
C ALA A 39 1.00 -2.21 2.98
N CYS A 40 0.19 -1.65 3.86
CA CYS A 40 0.00 -0.20 3.96
C CYS A 40 1.30 0.52 4.34
N TRP A 41 2.06 -0.02 5.27
CA TRP A 41 3.35 0.53 5.65
C TRP A 41 4.38 0.48 4.50
N ASN A 42 4.41 -0.60 3.72
CA ASN A 42 5.25 -0.70 2.52
C ASN A 42 4.89 0.36 1.48
N VAL A 43 3.60 0.57 1.19
CA VAL A 43 3.12 1.64 0.28
C VAL A 43 3.63 3.00 0.74
N ALA A 44 3.51 3.31 2.04
CA ALA A 44 3.98 4.58 2.60
C ALA A 44 5.50 4.76 2.43
N ARG A 45 6.29 3.73 2.75
CA ARG A 45 7.76 3.76 2.59
C ARG A 45 8.17 3.99 1.14
N VAL A 46 7.54 3.30 0.20
CA VAL A 46 7.84 3.47 -1.23
C VAL A 46 7.53 4.90 -1.66
N ALA A 47 6.38 5.44 -1.33
CA ALA A 47 6.02 6.83 -1.69
C ALA A 47 7.00 7.85 -1.10
N ALA A 48 7.40 7.69 0.16
CA ALA A 48 8.37 8.57 0.83
C ALA A 48 9.76 8.48 0.17
N ARG A 49 10.26 7.27 -0.11
CA ARG A 49 11.54 7.04 -0.80
C ARG A 49 11.56 7.59 -2.23
N LEU A 50 10.39 7.72 -2.85
CA LEU A 50 10.20 8.36 -4.15
C LEU A 50 9.97 9.88 -4.05
N GLY A 51 10.30 10.49 -2.90
CA GLY A 51 10.35 11.94 -2.70
C GLY A 51 9.00 12.60 -2.40
N VAL A 52 7.97 11.84 -2.02
CA VAL A 52 6.68 12.41 -1.63
C VAL A 52 6.60 12.51 -0.10
N PRO A 53 6.36 13.71 0.48
CA PRO A 53 6.07 13.83 1.90
C PRO A 53 4.88 12.95 2.28
N THR A 54 5.12 11.91 3.09
CA THR A 54 4.16 10.84 3.38
C THR A 54 4.08 10.60 4.88
N GLY A 55 2.85 10.58 5.42
CA GLY A 55 2.56 10.10 6.76
C GLY A 55 2.09 8.64 6.70
N TYR A 56 2.66 7.80 7.55
CA TYR A 56 2.09 6.47 7.83
C TYR A 56 1.30 6.58 9.13
N ALA A 57 -0.01 6.40 9.04
CA ALA A 57 -0.96 6.50 10.16
C ALA A 57 -1.36 5.10 10.63
N GLY A 58 -0.67 4.62 11.64
CA GLY A 58 -0.87 3.33 12.28
C GLY A 58 -0.20 3.30 13.63
N ALA A 59 -0.43 2.22 14.40
CA ALA A 59 0.19 2.01 15.69
C ALA A 59 1.09 0.78 15.69
N ILE A 60 2.24 0.87 16.33
CA ILE A 60 3.24 -0.18 16.53
C ILE A 60 3.52 -0.37 18.01
N SER A 61 4.07 -1.52 18.37
CA SER A 61 4.43 -1.88 19.76
C SER A 61 5.61 -1.08 20.31
N ASN A 62 5.75 -1.10 21.64
CA ASN A 62 6.91 -0.55 22.39
C ASN A 62 7.92 -1.65 22.71
N ASP A 63 8.34 -2.42 21.70
CA ASP A 63 9.29 -3.52 21.84
C ASP A 63 10.29 -3.54 20.67
N VAL A 64 11.14 -4.57 20.61
CA VAL A 64 12.18 -4.72 19.58
C VAL A 64 11.59 -4.76 18.14
N PHE A 65 10.37 -5.24 17.97
CA PHE A 65 9.68 -5.27 16.66
C PHE A 65 9.19 -3.88 16.28
N GLY A 66 8.58 -3.16 17.22
CA GLY A 66 8.19 -1.77 17.04
C GLY A 66 9.40 -0.85 16.83
N ASP A 67 10.53 -1.11 17.51
CA ASP A 67 11.77 -0.37 17.29
C ASP A 67 12.31 -0.54 15.87
N ALA A 68 12.26 -1.75 15.31
CA ALA A 68 12.65 -2.01 13.93
C ALA A 68 11.73 -1.28 12.93
N LEU A 69 10.42 -1.35 13.10
CA LEU A 69 9.45 -0.63 12.28
C LEU A 69 9.64 0.89 12.37
N PHE A 70 9.90 1.42 13.56
CA PHE A 70 10.16 2.86 13.76
C PHE A 70 11.45 3.30 13.05
N SER A 71 12.53 2.56 13.23
CA SER A 71 13.83 2.82 12.59
C SER A 71 13.72 2.83 11.07
N ASP A 72 13.04 1.83 10.49
CA ASP A 72 12.84 1.73 9.05
C ASP A 72 11.89 2.82 8.51
N SER A 73 10.91 3.25 9.31
CA SER A 73 10.03 4.38 8.98
C SER A 73 10.83 5.68 8.90
N GLN A 74 11.71 5.91 9.87
CA GLN A 74 12.61 7.06 9.91
C GLN A 74 13.60 7.04 8.72
N ALA A 75 14.20 5.88 8.45
CA ALA A 75 15.14 5.71 7.33
C ALA A 75 14.47 5.90 5.95
N ALA A 76 13.17 5.59 5.84
CA ALA A 76 12.40 5.85 4.63
C ALA A 76 11.97 7.33 4.48
N GLY A 77 12.12 8.16 5.51
CA GLY A 77 11.71 9.57 5.50
C GLY A 77 10.21 9.77 5.72
N LEU A 78 9.53 8.84 6.38
CA LEU A 78 8.13 9.00 6.78
C LEU A 78 7.97 10.11 7.82
N ASP A 79 6.84 10.80 7.79
CA ASP A 79 6.47 11.76 8.82
C ASP A 79 6.05 11.02 10.10
N LEU A 80 6.98 10.91 11.04
CA LEU A 80 6.80 10.15 12.28
C LEU A 80 5.73 10.72 13.22
N ARG A 81 5.21 11.93 12.96
CA ARG A 81 4.07 12.50 13.72
C ARG A 81 2.79 11.69 13.52
N PHE A 82 2.71 10.86 12.47
CA PHE A 82 1.57 10.01 12.15
C PHE A 82 1.70 8.59 12.71
N LEU A 83 2.91 8.15 13.05
CA LEU A 83 3.20 6.84 13.60
C LEU A 83 3.06 6.85 15.12
N GLN A 84 2.20 5.99 15.65
CA GLN A 84 1.96 5.89 17.09
C GLN A 84 2.70 4.69 17.68
N ARG A 85 3.20 4.85 18.89
CA ARG A 85 3.76 3.75 19.68
C ARG A 85 2.85 3.50 20.88
N VAL A 86 2.46 2.25 21.08
CA VAL A 86 1.54 1.86 22.13
C VAL A 86 2.08 0.66 22.91
N ASP A 87 1.70 0.58 24.17
CA ASP A 87 2.11 -0.50 25.06
C ASP A 87 1.20 -1.74 24.89
N ARG A 88 1.35 -2.37 23.73
CA ARG A 88 0.61 -3.57 23.29
C ARG A 88 1.55 -4.49 22.53
N ALA A 89 1.19 -5.78 22.46
CA ALA A 89 1.93 -6.76 21.65
C ALA A 89 2.03 -6.37 20.17
N PRO A 90 3.09 -6.76 19.46
CA PRO A 90 3.21 -6.53 18.04
C PRO A 90 2.20 -7.38 17.26
N LEU A 91 1.80 -6.91 16.08
CA LEU A 91 1.14 -7.76 15.09
C LEU A 91 2.20 -8.58 14.35
N LEU A 92 2.05 -9.90 14.33
CA LEU A 92 2.98 -10.81 13.66
C LEU A 92 2.27 -11.60 12.56
N ALA A 93 2.96 -11.78 11.42
CA ALA A 93 2.55 -12.71 10.37
C ALA A 93 3.53 -13.90 10.36
N MET A 94 3.03 -15.09 10.64
CA MET A 94 3.81 -16.33 10.67
C MET A 94 3.73 -16.97 9.28
N VAL A 95 4.77 -16.79 8.46
CA VAL A 95 4.85 -17.31 7.09
C VAL A 95 5.53 -18.68 7.11
N THR A 96 4.74 -19.73 7.02
CA THR A 96 5.20 -21.13 7.09
C THR A 96 5.66 -21.68 5.75
N SER A 97 5.18 -21.12 4.65
CA SER A 97 5.58 -21.43 3.26
C SER A 97 5.40 -20.21 2.38
N THR A 98 6.28 -20.06 1.40
CA THR A 98 6.18 -19.02 0.38
C THR A 98 5.64 -19.54 -0.96
N GLN A 99 5.65 -20.88 -1.16
CA GLN A 99 5.20 -21.54 -2.40
C GLN A 99 4.50 -22.88 -2.08
N PRO A 100 3.14 -22.93 -2.10
CA PRO A 100 2.21 -21.79 -2.12
C PRO A 100 2.31 -20.96 -0.83
N PRO A 101 1.94 -19.68 -0.85
CA PRO A 101 1.94 -18.85 0.35
C PRO A 101 1.00 -19.41 1.41
N HIS A 102 1.56 -19.71 2.59
CA HIS A 102 0.79 -20.14 3.75
C HIS A 102 1.25 -19.37 4.98
N TYR A 103 0.33 -18.68 5.63
CA TYR A 103 0.62 -17.86 6.79
C TYR A 103 -0.63 -17.69 7.67
N PHE A 104 -0.39 -17.33 8.93
CA PHE A 104 -1.42 -16.92 9.88
C PHE A 104 -0.93 -15.73 10.69
N PHE A 105 -1.87 -14.99 11.27
CA PHE A 105 -1.56 -13.80 12.07
C PHE A 105 -1.65 -14.12 13.56
N VAL A 106 -0.75 -13.51 14.33
CA VAL A 106 -0.75 -13.49 15.79
C VAL A 106 -0.88 -12.04 16.24
N GLY A 107 -1.92 -11.73 16.99
CA GLY A 107 -2.18 -10.36 17.43
C GLY A 107 -3.65 -10.06 17.70
N ASP A 108 -4.31 -10.82 18.58
CA ASP A 108 -5.73 -10.63 18.92
C ASP A 108 -6.00 -9.25 19.53
N ASP A 109 -5.05 -8.71 20.32
CA ASP A 109 -5.07 -7.36 20.91
C ASP A 109 -3.73 -6.64 20.62
N SER A 110 -3.27 -6.71 19.38
CA SER A 110 -2.00 -6.11 18.97
C SER A 110 -2.08 -4.60 18.78
N ALA A 111 -0.92 -3.98 18.72
CA ALA A 111 -0.73 -2.53 18.69
C ALA A 111 -1.54 -1.83 17.59
N ASP A 112 -1.66 -2.43 16.40
CA ASP A 112 -2.41 -1.88 15.27
C ASP A 112 -3.88 -1.58 15.61
N LEU A 113 -4.53 -2.42 16.43
CA LEU A 113 -5.92 -2.23 16.86
C LEU A 113 -6.11 -1.01 17.78
N HIS A 114 -5.03 -0.50 18.37
CA HIS A 114 -5.02 0.64 19.29
C HIS A 114 -4.63 1.96 18.61
N PHE A 115 -4.59 2.00 17.27
CA PHE A 115 -4.42 3.25 16.55
C PHE A 115 -5.55 4.25 16.88
N ASP A 116 -5.16 5.48 17.24
CA ASP A 116 -6.07 6.57 17.60
C ASP A 116 -5.96 7.71 16.58
N VAL A 117 -7.02 7.92 15.81
CA VAL A 117 -7.12 9.01 14.83
C VAL A 117 -7.08 10.40 15.50
N GLN A 118 -7.57 10.51 16.74
CA GLN A 118 -7.60 11.79 17.47
C GLN A 118 -6.22 12.26 17.92
N ALA A 119 -5.25 11.33 18.01
CA ALA A 119 -3.87 11.65 18.35
C ALA A 119 -3.02 12.10 17.14
N LEU A 120 -3.59 12.16 15.95
CA LEU A 120 -2.90 12.68 14.76
C LEU A 120 -2.67 14.20 14.85
N PRO A 121 -1.66 14.75 14.12
CA PRO A 121 -1.31 16.17 14.17
C PRO A 121 -2.50 17.08 13.84
N ALA A 122 -2.70 18.14 14.61
CA ALA A 122 -3.77 19.10 14.35
C ALA A 122 -3.73 19.64 12.91
N GLY A 123 -4.88 19.72 12.26
CA GLY A 123 -5.01 20.23 10.89
C GLY A 123 -4.65 19.22 9.77
N TRP A 124 -4.29 17.99 10.09
CA TRP A 124 -3.89 16.98 9.10
C TRP A 124 -5.00 16.71 8.06
N GLN A 125 -6.26 16.68 8.47
CA GLN A 125 -7.38 16.44 7.55
C GLN A 125 -7.51 17.51 6.46
N ALA A 126 -7.18 18.75 6.77
CA ALA A 126 -7.19 19.84 5.80
C ALA A 126 -5.97 19.80 4.87
N ALA A 127 -4.86 19.18 5.29
CA ALA A 127 -3.64 19.08 4.51
C ALA A 127 -3.63 17.86 3.57
N VAL A 128 -4.31 16.77 3.94
CA VAL A 128 -4.30 15.52 3.17
C VAL A 128 -5.06 15.65 1.85
N GLY A 129 -4.38 15.41 0.75
CA GLY A 129 -4.98 15.38 -0.59
C GLY A 129 -5.34 13.96 -1.05
N VAL A 130 -4.57 12.98 -0.58
CA VAL A 130 -4.77 11.55 -0.86
C VAL A 130 -4.62 10.75 0.42
N ALA A 131 -5.60 9.90 0.70
CA ALA A 131 -5.57 8.93 1.79
C ALA A 131 -5.65 7.51 1.21
N HIS A 132 -4.69 6.67 1.59
CA HIS A 132 -4.65 5.27 1.16
C HIS A 132 -5.02 4.34 2.29
N PHE A 133 -5.84 3.33 1.98
CA PHE A 133 -6.30 2.30 2.92
C PHE A 133 -6.19 0.93 2.30
N GLY A 134 -6.06 -0.11 3.12
CA GLY A 134 -6.05 -1.46 2.56
C GLY A 134 -5.74 -2.58 3.52
N CYS A 135 -5.58 -3.74 2.92
CA CYS A 135 -5.13 -5.00 3.50
C CYS A 135 -5.91 -5.43 4.75
N ILE A 136 -5.26 -6.19 5.62
CA ILE A 136 -5.89 -6.83 6.78
C ILE A 136 -6.45 -5.85 7.80
N SER A 137 -5.98 -4.61 7.83
CA SER A 137 -6.48 -3.59 8.78
C SER A 137 -7.98 -3.39 8.68
N LEU A 138 -8.54 -3.52 7.47
CA LEU A 138 -9.99 -3.41 7.25
C LEU A 138 -10.76 -4.68 7.64
N ALA A 139 -10.07 -5.82 7.81
CA ALA A 139 -10.66 -7.06 8.28
C ALA A 139 -10.51 -7.26 9.81
N ARG A 140 -9.80 -6.37 10.50
CA ARG A 140 -9.51 -6.46 11.93
C ARG A 140 -10.38 -5.50 12.72
N GLU A 141 -11.42 -6.03 13.36
CA GLU A 141 -12.31 -5.21 14.20
C GLU A 141 -11.70 -4.93 15.59
N PRO A 142 -11.97 -3.76 16.20
CA PRO A 142 -12.84 -2.67 15.72
C PRO A 142 -12.14 -1.68 14.78
N LEU A 143 -10.88 -1.91 14.42
CA LEU A 143 -10.09 -0.99 13.57
C LEU A 143 -10.70 -0.85 12.18
N GLY A 144 -11.13 -1.94 11.56
CA GLY A 144 -11.70 -1.95 10.22
C GLY A 144 -12.89 -1.00 10.08
N SER A 145 -13.87 -1.12 10.97
CA SER A 145 -15.03 -0.22 10.99
C SER A 145 -14.65 1.25 11.22
N ARG A 146 -13.67 1.52 12.09
CA ARG A 146 -13.18 2.89 12.36
C ARG A 146 -12.46 3.49 11.15
N LEU A 147 -11.63 2.71 10.45
CA LEU A 147 -10.92 3.18 9.27
C LEU A 147 -11.86 3.43 8.10
N VAL A 148 -12.86 2.59 7.90
CA VAL A 148 -13.88 2.83 6.86
C VAL A 148 -14.68 4.10 7.14
N ALA A 149 -15.12 4.33 8.38
CA ALA A 149 -15.82 5.55 8.76
C ALA A 149 -14.94 6.81 8.57
N LEU A 150 -13.64 6.71 8.87
CA LEU A 150 -12.67 7.76 8.60
C LEU A 150 -12.54 8.04 7.09
N ALA A 151 -12.42 6.98 6.27
CA ALA A 151 -12.31 7.11 4.82
C ALA A 151 -13.55 7.80 4.22
N GLU A 152 -14.76 7.45 4.68
CA GLU A 152 -16.01 8.09 4.28
C GLU A 152 -16.01 9.59 4.66
N THR A 153 -15.55 9.92 5.86
CA THR A 153 -15.44 11.32 6.32
C THR A 153 -14.47 12.12 5.45
N LEU A 154 -13.29 11.56 5.16
CA LEU A 154 -12.29 12.20 4.31
C LEU A 154 -12.79 12.36 2.87
N ALA A 155 -13.47 11.34 2.32
CA ALA A 155 -14.08 11.42 0.99
C ALA A 155 -15.11 12.54 0.90
N ALA A 156 -15.98 12.69 1.92
CA ALA A 156 -16.97 13.76 2.00
C ALA A 156 -16.32 15.15 2.08
N GLN A 157 -15.10 15.25 2.59
CA GLN A 157 -14.29 16.49 2.63
C GLN A 157 -13.51 16.75 1.33
N GLY A 158 -13.60 15.87 0.33
CA GLY A 158 -12.91 15.99 -0.95
C GLY A 158 -11.52 15.36 -1.02
N THR A 159 -11.09 14.66 0.03
CA THR A 159 -9.85 13.87 -0.02
C THR A 159 -10.01 12.70 -1.00
N ARG A 160 -9.04 12.51 -1.87
CA ARG A 160 -9.02 11.36 -2.78
C ARG A 160 -8.71 10.07 -2.01
N ILE A 161 -9.64 9.14 -1.99
CA ILE A 161 -9.46 7.84 -1.35
C ILE A 161 -8.89 6.84 -2.35
N THR A 162 -7.80 6.17 -1.97
CA THR A 162 -7.24 5.05 -2.73
C THR A 162 -7.28 3.79 -1.87
N PHE A 163 -7.55 2.65 -2.49
CA PHE A 163 -7.83 1.41 -1.79
C PHE A 163 -7.11 0.23 -2.45
N ASP A 164 -6.46 -0.61 -1.63
CA ASP A 164 -5.90 -1.90 -2.04
C ASP A 164 -6.44 -2.99 -1.10
N PRO A 165 -7.41 -3.80 -1.53
CA PRO A 165 -7.89 -4.90 -0.70
C PRO A 165 -6.77 -5.86 -0.32
N ASN A 166 -5.84 -6.15 -1.22
CA ASN A 166 -4.68 -7.02 -0.98
C ASN A 166 -5.07 -8.25 -0.15
N TRP A 167 -5.88 -9.12 -0.77
CA TRP A 167 -6.68 -10.14 -0.10
C TRP A 167 -5.86 -11.05 0.81
N ARG A 168 -6.43 -11.37 1.95
CA ARG A 168 -5.88 -12.32 2.93
C ARG A 168 -7.00 -13.21 3.48
N VAL A 169 -6.67 -14.43 3.92
CA VAL A 169 -7.65 -15.41 4.41
C VAL A 169 -8.59 -14.85 5.51
N THR A 170 -8.11 -13.91 6.32
CA THR A 170 -8.92 -13.22 7.33
C THR A 170 -10.09 -12.42 6.75
N MET A 171 -10.02 -12.04 5.47
CA MET A 171 -11.06 -11.31 4.76
C MET A 171 -12.20 -12.22 4.27
N ALA A 172 -12.06 -13.53 4.40
CA ALA A 172 -13.16 -14.46 4.16
C ALA A 172 -14.26 -14.37 5.24
N ALA A 173 -13.99 -13.68 6.35
CA ALA A 173 -14.98 -13.47 7.41
C ALA A 173 -16.16 -12.61 6.93
N ALA A 174 -17.37 -12.96 7.35
CA ALA A 174 -18.61 -12.32 6.86
C ALA A 174 -18.68 -10.80 7.12
N HIS A 175 -18.00 -10.30 8.16
CA HIS A 175 -17.96 -8.88 8.48
C HIS A 175 -17.15 -8.03 7.49
N TYR A 176 -16.23 -8.64 6.73
CA TYR A 176 -15.39 -7.89 5.77
C TYR A 176 -16.16 -7.45 4.52
N ALA A 177 -17.05 -8.27 3.99
CA ALA A 177 -17.76 -7.97 2.75
C ALA A 177 -18.56 -6.64 2.79
N PRO A 178 -19.24 -6.24 3.88
CA PRO A 178 -19.85 -4.93 4.00
C PRO A 178 -18.80 -3.79 3.97
N LEU A 179 -17.66 -3.95 4.61
CA LEU A 179 -16.58 -2.95 4.65
C LEU A 179 -15.94 -2.77 3.26
N LEU A 180 -15.70 -3.88 2.55
CA LEU A 180 -15.24 -3.87 1.16
C LEU A 180 -16.18 -3.04 0.26
N ARG A 181 -17.49 -3.25 0.36
CA ARG A 181 -18.49 -2.49 -0.44
C ARG A 181 -18.44 -1.00 -0.13
N ARG A 182 -18.37 -0.62 1.15
CA ARG A 182 -18.28 0.78 1.58
C ARG A 182 -17.01 1.45 1.03
N MET A 183 -15.86 0.79 1.17
CA MET A 183 -14.60 1.29 0.63
C MET A 183 -14.63 1.41 -0.89
N ALA A 184 -15.14 0.40 -1.60
CA ALA A 184 -15.25 0.41 -3.05
C ALA A 184 -16.13 1.56 -3.56
N ALA A 185 -17.22 1.87 -2.85
CA ALA A 185 -18.15 2.94 -3.24
C ALA A 185 -17.54 4.35 -3.17
N ILE A 186 -16.57 4.59 -2.28
CA ILE A 186 -15.94 5.92 -2.08
C ILE A 186 -14.55 6.04 -2.70
N ALA A 187 -13.94 4.92 -3.12
CA ALA A 187 -12.61 4.94 -3.68
C ALA A 187 -12.57 5.67 -5.04
N SER A 188 -11.55 6.49 -5.24
CA SER A 188 -11.24 7.11 -6.54
C SER A 188 -10.36 6.18 -7.39
N VAL A 189 -9.53 5.37 -6.73
CA VAL A 189 -8.68 4.36 -7.35
C VAL A 189 -8.64 3.13 -6.47
N ILE A 190 -8.82 1.97 -7.10
CA ILE A 190 -8.63 0.67 -6.46
C ILE A 190 -7.49 -0.05 -7.17
N LYS A 191 -6.43 -0.39 -6.42
CA LYS A 191 -5.43 -1.34 -6.92
C LYS A 191 -5.86 -2.74 -6.48
N VAL A 192 -5.76 -3.70 -7.37
CA VAL A 192 -6.08 -5.11 -7.09
C VAL A 192 -5.25 -6.00 -8.02
N SER A 193 -4.84 -7.18 -7.56
CA SER A 193 -4.26 -8.19 -8.43
C SER A 193 -5.35 -9.07 -9.06
N ASP A 194 -5.02 -9.75 -10.15
CA ASP A 194 -5.90 -10.78 -10.73
C ASP A 194 -6.15 -11.93 -9.75
N GLU A 195 -5.16 -12.30 -8.96
CA GLU A 195 -5.30 -13.31 -7.90
C GLU A 195 -6.27 -12.84 -6.81
N ASP A 196 -6.12 -11.59 -6.31
CA ASP A 196 -7.02 -11.01 -5.29
C ASP A 196 -8.46 -10.93 -5.79
N LEU A 197 -8.67 -10.57 -7.06
CA LEU A 197 -10.01 -10.53 -7.66
C LEU A 197 -10.72 -11.87 -7.59
N HIS A 198 -10.01 -12.96 -7.93
CA HIS A 198 -10.56 -14.31 -7.86
C HIS A 198 -10.87 -14.75 -6.42
N GLN A 199 -10.07 -14.31 -5.45
CA GLN A 199 -10.31 -14.60 -4.04
C GLN A 199 -11.46 -13.77 -3.45
N LEU A 200 -11.60 -12.51 -3.87
CA LEU A 200 -12.70 -11.64 -3.43
C LEU A 200 -14.06 -12.07 -4.00
N PHE A 201 -14.06 -12.60 -5.22
CA PHE A 201 -15.28 -12.94 -5.97
C PHE A 201 -15.21 -14.35 -6.58
N PRO A 202 -15.00 -15.41 -5.79
CA PRO A 202 -14.66 -16.74 -6.29
C PRO A 202 -15.78 -17.41 -7.10
N SER A 203 -17.03 -16.98 -6.92
CA SER A 203 -18.19 -17.56 -7.61
C SER A 203 -18.55 -16.85 -8.92
N HIS A 204 -17.74 -15.88 -9.36
CA HIS A 204 -18.05 -15.07 -10.54
C HIS A 204 -17.07 -15.35 -11.67
N ALA A 205 -17.59 -15.54 -12.88
CA ALA A 205 -16.77 -15.78 -14.07
C ALA A 205 -15.98 -14.52 -14.49
N ASP A 206 -16.49 -13.33 -14.20
CA ASP A 206 -15.82 -12.04 -14.41
C ASP A 206 -15.77 -11.23 -13.12
N PRO A 207 -14.77 -11.50 -12.23
CA PRO A 207 -14.62 -10.80 -10.97
C PRO A 207 -14.36 -9.29 -11.13
N LEU A 208 -13.74 -8.87 -12.22
CA LEU A 208 -13.47 -7.45 -12.49
C LEU A 208 -14.76 -6.67 -12.70
N SER A 209 -15.72 -7.22 -13.44
CA SER A 209 -17.04 -6.60 -13.62
C SER A 209 -17.80 -6.47 -12.30
N VAL A 210 -17.65 -7.43 -11.38
CA VAL A 210 -18.24 -7.32 -10.02
C VAL A 210 -17.62 -6.14 -9.27
N LEU A 211 -16.28 -6.02 -9.26
CA LEU A 211 -15.60 -4.91 -8.60
C LEU A 211 -16.02 -3.57 -9.21
N ARG A 212 -16.10 -3.47 -10.54
CA ARG A 212 -16.57 -2.26 -11.23
C ARG A 212 -18.00 -1.85 -10.84
N ALA A 213 -18.89 -2.82 -10.68
CA ALA A 213 -20.25 -2.56 -10.21
C ALA A 213 -20.30 -2.01 -8.78
N LEU A 214 -19.40 -2.49 -7.91
CA LEU A 214 -19.26 -2.01 -6.53
C LEU A 214 -18.57 -0.63 -6.46
N ALA A 215 -17.71 -0.30 -7.42
CA ALA A 215 -16.86 0.88 -7.44
C ALA A 215 -17.06 1.73 -8.71
N PRO A 216 -18.28 2.25 -8.98
CA PRO A 216 -18.60 2.92 -10.24
C PRO A 216 -17.81 4.23 -10.45
N GLN A 217 -17.28 4.82 -9.39
CA GLN A 217 -16.51 6.06 -9.42
C GLN A 217 -14.99 5.84 -9.40
N ALA A 218 -14.53 4.59 -9.26
CA ALA A 218 -13.11 4.28 -9.19
C ALA A 218 -12.50 3.93 -10.55
N ASP A 219 -11.30 4.41 -10.78
CA ASP A 219 -10.39 3.78 -11.73
C ASP A 219 -9.75 2.54 -11.07
N ILE A 220 -9.44 1.50 -11.85
CA ILE A 220 -8.86 0.26 -11.31
C ILE A 220 -7.44 0.08 -11.86
N LEU A 221 -6.46 -0.05 -10.97
CA LEU A 221 -5.10 -0.48 -11.26
C LEU A 221 -5.03 -2.00 -11.06
N LEU A 222 -5.20 -2.75 -12.13
CA LEU A 222 -5.13 -4.22 -12.12
C LEU A 222 -3.68 -4.66 -12.33
N THR A 223 -3.09 -5.32 -11.34
CA THR A 223 -1.74 -5.91 -11.45
C THR A 223 -1.81 -7.37 -11.88
N LEU A 224 -0.91 -7.77 -12.79
CA LEU A 224 -0.90 -9.08 -13.47
C LEU A 224 0.45 -9.81 -13.29
N GLY A 225 1.13 -9.56 -12.18
CA GLY A 225 2.44 -10.15 -11.89
C GLY A 225 3.47 -9.84 -12.98
N ALA A 226 4.12 -10.85 -13.52
CA ALA A 226 5.13 -10.72 -14.56
C ALA A 226 4.59 -10.14 -15.89
N LYS A 227 3.27 -10.09 -16.10
CA LYS A 227 2.65 -9.48 -17.28
C LYS A 227 2.48 -7.96 -17.14
N GLY A 228 2.82 -7.39 -15.97
CA GLY A 228 2.72 -5.96 -15.71
C GLY A 228 1.40 -5.54 -15.09
N MET A 229 0.77 -4.50 -15.62
CA MET A 229 -0.45 -3.94 -15.05
C MET A 229 -1.33 -3.27 -16.11
N VAL A 230 -2.61 -3.12 -15.79
CA VAL A 230 -3.61 -2.48 -16.65
C VAL A 230 -4.39 -1.45 -15.83
N TRP A 231 -4.48 -0.24 -16.35
CA TRP A 231 -5.40 0.76 -15.87
C TRP A 231 -6.75 0.58 -16.57
N VAL A 232 -7.81 0.38 -15.81
CA VAL A 232 -9.19 0.30 -16.30
C VAL A 232 -9.91 1.57 -15.88
N GLN A 233 -10.23 2.41 -16.87
CA GLN A 233 -10.80 3.72 -16.62
C GLN A 233 -12.28 3.62 -16.23
N ARG A 234 -12.68 4.41 -15.24
CA ARG A 234 -14.09 4.53 -14.84
C ARG A 234 -14.96 5.11 -15.96
N GLY A 235 -16.23 4.71 -16.01
CA GLY A 235 -17.28 5.33 -16.83
C GLY A 235 -17.13 5.20 -18.36
N HIS A 236 -16.03 4.68 -18.87
CA HIS A 236 -15.72 4.62 -20.31
C HIS A 236 -15.59 3.19 -20.85
N GLY A 237 -16.50 2.30 -20.47
CA GLY A 237 -16.58 0.94 -21.06
C GLY A 237 -15.27 0.16 -20.89
N ASP A 238 -14.60 -0.15 -22.01
CA ASP A 238 -13.40 -0.98 -22.04
C ASP A 238 -12.09 -0.19 -22.27
N VAL A 239 -12.05 1.10 -21.93
CA VAL A 239 -10.79 1.84 -22.04
C VAL A 239 -9.79 1.28 -21.04
N ARG A 240 -8.76 0.61 -21.59
CA ARG A 240 -7.66 -0.02 -20.86
C ARG A 240 -6.33 0.51 -21.34
N ILE A 241 -5.47 0.87 -20.40
CA ILE A 241 -4.11 1.32 -20.69
C ILE A 241 -3.17 0.30 -20.04
N ALA A 242 -2.43 -0.43 -20.85
CA ALA A 242 -1.51 -1.47 -20.36
C ALA A 242 -0.10 -0.93 -20.18
N GLN A 243 0.60 -1.45 -19.18
CA GLN A 243 2.02 -1.27 -18.95
C GLN A 243 2.64 -2.64 -18.67
N GLU A 244 3.55 -3.06 -19.51
CA GLU A 244 4.33 -4.28 -19.30
C GLU A 244 5.26 -4.15 -18.09
N ALA A 245 5.57 -5.28 -17.46
CA ALA A 245 6.57 -5.32 -16.40
C ALA A 245 7.98 -5.05 -16.99
N PHE A 246 8.83 -4.36 -16.23
CA PHE A 246 10.23 -4.25 -16.59
C PHE A 246 10.95 -5.57 -16.31
N THR A 247 11.75 -6.01 -17.28
CA THR A 247 12.56 -7.22 -17.14
C THR A 247 13.73 -6.98 -16.20
N VAL A 248 13.76 -7.69 -15.09
CA VAL A 248 14.82 -7.65 -14.08
C VAL A 248 15.11 -9.07 -13.56
N PRO A 249 16.30 -9.36 -13.02
CA PRO A 249 16.52 -10.57 -12.24
C PRO A 249 15.60 -10.59 -11.00
N VAL A 250 14.69 -11.56 -10.95
CA VAL A 250 13.74 -11.67 -9.83
C VAL A 250 14.40 -12.38 -8.65
N VAL A 251 14.45 -11.74 -7.50
CA VAL A 251 14.97 -12.27 -6.24
C VAL A 251 13.83 -12.62 -5.30
N ASP A 252 12.82 -11.73 -5.18
CA ASP A 252 11.68 -11.88 -4.30
C ASP A 252 10.49 -11.08 -4.88
N THR A 253 9.27 -11.56 -4.66
CA THR A 253 8.06 -10.86 -5.13
C THR A 253 7.27 -10.19 -3.99
N VAL A 254 7.72 -10.35 -2.76
CA VAL A 254 7.09 -9.72 -1.58
C VAL A 254 7.13 -8.20 -1.72
N GLY A 255 5.98 -7.55 -1.53
CA GLY A 255 5.86 -6.09 -1.60
C GLY A 255 5.83 -5.48 -3.01
N CYS A 256 5.90 -6.27 -4.10
CA CYS A 256 5.81 -5.73 -5.46
C CYS A 256 4.49 -4.99 -5.72
N GLY A 257 3.37 -5.52 -5.22
CA GLY A 257 2.07 -4.87 -5.29
C GLY A 257 2.02 -3.55 -4.54
N ASP A 258 2.61 -3.54 -3.32
CA ASP A 258 2.72 -2.35 -2.48
C ASP A 258 3.62 -1.29 -3.16
N ALA A 259 4.73 -1.74 -3.78
CA ALA A 259 5.63 -0.87 -4.52
C ALA A 259 4.98 -0.29 -5.78
N ALA A 260 4.16 -1.07 -6.50
CA ALA A 260 3.36 -0.57 -7.62
C ALA A 260 2.42 0.54 -7.16
N MET A 261 1.69 0.34 -6.07
CA MET A 261 0.77 1.33 -5.52
C MET A 261 1.52 2.57 -5.01
N GLY A 262 2.59 2.41 -4.23
CA GLY A 262 3.42 3.51 -3.74
C GLY A 262 4.06 4.32 -4.87
N GLY A 263 4.54 3.65 -5.92
CA GLY A 263 5.10 4.25 -7.12
C GLY A 263 4.06 5.05 -7.92
N TRP A 264 2.86 4.50 -8.07
CA TRP A 264 1.74 5.17 -8.71
C TRP A 264 1.33 6.44 -7.94
N LEU A 265 1.16 6.35 -6.61
CA LEU A 265 0.83 7.47 -5.73
C LEU A 265 1.90 8.56 -5.78
N ALA A 266 3.18 8.17 -5.74
CA ALA A 266 4.29 9.13 -5.82
C ALA A 266 4.31 9.87 -7.14
N SER A 267 4.11 9.18 -8.26
CA SER A 267 4.04 9.78 -9.59
C SER A 267 2.86 10.75 -9.72
N LEU A 268 1.68 10.34 -9.25
CA LEU A 268 0.47 11.17 -9.27
C LEU A 268 0.65 12.48 -8.48
N LEU A 269 1.24 12.40 -7.28
CA LEU A 269 1.40 13.57 -6.41
C LEU A 269 2.51 14.52 -6.86
N ARG A 270 3.54 14.01 -7.53
CA ARG A 270 4.64 14.80 -8.08
C ARG A 270 4.28 15.45 -9.42
N SER A 271 3.46 14.80 -10.22
CA SER A 271 3.12 15.23 -11.58
C SER A 271 1.63 14.95 -11.86
N PRO A 272 0.71 15.65 -11.20
CA PRO A 272 -0.72 15.33 -11.25
C PRO A 272 -1.33 15.44 -12.66
N ASP A 273 -0.74 16.26 -13.53
CA ASP A 273 -1.21 16.49 -14.90
C ASP A 273 -0.54 15.57 -15.94
N ALA A 274 0.34 14.65 -15.50
CA ALA A 274 0.97 13.72 -16.41
C ALA A 274 -0.04 12.68 -16.92
N ALA A 275 0.23 12.14 -18.12
CA ALA A 275 -0.58 11.07 -18.68
C ALA A 275 -0.55 9.81 -17.78
N VAL A 276 -1.66 9.09 -17.74
CA VAL A 276 -1.78 7.83 -16.96
C VAL A 276 -0.65 6.86 -17.25
N GLN A 277 -0.21 6.76 -18.50
CA GLN A 277 0.92 5.93 -18.91
C GLN A 277 2.22 6.27 -18.16
N THR A 278 2.46 7.55 -17.83
CA THR A 278 3.62 7.97 -17.04
C THR A 278 3.53 7.42 -15.62
N HIS A 279 2.35 7.47 -15.01
CA HIS A 279 2.13 6.93 -13.66
C HIS A 279 2.27 5.41 -13.62
N LEU A 280 1.73 4.71 -14.63
CA LEU A 280 1.85 3.25 -14.76
C LEU A 280 3.31 2.83 -14.93
N ARG A 281 4.06 3.57 -15.74
CA ARG A 281 5.47 3.30 -15.98
C ARG A 281 6.31 3.46 -14.70
N GLN A 282 6.01 4.48 -13.89
CA GLN A 282 6.64 4.71 -12.59
C GLN A 282 6.28 3.59 -11.59
N ALA A 283 5.01 3.18 -11.55
CA ALA A 283 4.52 2.08 -10.73
C ALA A 283 5.21 0.76 -11.08
N ALA A 284 5.31 0.44 -12.38
CA ALA A 284 5.96 -0.77 -12.86
C ALA A 284 7.47 -0.79 -12.55
N ALA A 285 8.15 0.36 -12.66
CA ALA A 285 9.57 0.47 -12.32
C ALA A 285 9.82 0.29 -10.81
N ALA A 286 8.97 0.87 -9.96
CA ALA A 286 9.06 0.66 -8.51
C ALA A 286 8.85 -0.82 -8.15
N ALA A 287 7.85 -1.48 -8.73
CA ALA A 287 7.59 -2.90 -8.54
C ALA A 287 8.77 -3.79 -9.01
N ALA A 288 9.37 -3.48 -10.16
CA ALA A 288 10.51 -4.21 -10.68
C ALA A 288 11.76 -4.07 -9.81
N LEU A 289 12.02 -2.88 -9.27
CA LEU A 289 13.11 -2.68 -8.30
C LEU A 289 12.89 -3.53 -7.04
N THR A 290 11.67 -3.56 -6.52
CA THR A 290 11.32 -4.42 -5.37
C THR A 290 11.55 -5.88 -5.73
N ALA A 291 11.10 -6.35 -6.89
CA ALA A 291 11.30 -7.73 -7.34
C ALA A 291 12.79 -8.13 -7.45
N SER A 292 13.67 -7.17 -7.72
CA SER A 292 15.12 -7.42 -7.86
C SER A 292 15.89 -7.46 -6.53
N ARG A 293 15.22 -7.35 -5.40
CA ARG A 293 15.80 -7.33 -4.04
C ARG A 293 15.06 -8.29 -3.12
N ALA A 294 15.67 -8.67 -2.01
CA ALA A 294 15.03 -9.51 -1.01
C ALA A 294 14.09 -8.68 -0.12
N GLY A 295 12.88 -9.18 0.13
CA GLY A 295 11.84 -8.56 0.94
C GLY A 295 11.18 -7.37 0.25
N ALA A 296 10.29 -6.68 0.97
CA ALA A 296 9.56 -5.50 0.47
C ALA A 296 10.48 -4.26 0.36
N TYR A 297 11.41 -4.31 -0.58
CA TYR A 297 12.37 -3.23 -0.80
C TYR A 297 11.68 -1.96 -1.32
N ALA A 298 11.93 -0.84 -0.66
CA ALA A 298 11.48 0.48 -1.11
C ALA A 298 12.64 1.19 -1.85
N GLY A 299 12.60 1.19 -3.17
CA GLY A 299 13.61 1.86 -4.00
C GLY A 299 13.58 3.38 -3.87
N THR A 300 14.71 4.03 -4.16
CA THR A 300 14.81 5.49 -4.23
C THR A 300 14.33 6.01 -5.58
N GLN A 301 14.00 7.32 -5.64
CA GLN A 301 13.68 7.99 -6.90
C GLN A 301 14.81 7.85 -7.95
N ALA A 302 16.07 7.98 -7.52
CA ALA A 302 17.23 7.85 -8.43
C ALA A 302 17.34 6.43 -9.02
N GLU A 303 17.07 5.38 -8.24
CA GLU A 303 17.08 3.99 -8.73
C GLU A 303 15.95 3.75 -9.74
N VAL A 304 14.74 4.28 -9.47
CA VAL A 304 13.61 4.20 -10.41
C VAL A 304 13.93 4.92 -11.71
N GLU A 305 14.48 6.13 -11.65
CA GLU A 305 14.89 6.91 -12.83
C GLU A 305 15.96 6.18 -13.64
N ALA A 306 16.96 5.60 -13.00
CA ALA A 306 18.00 4.81 -13.66
C ALA A 306 17.41 3.60 -14.40
N LEU A 307 16.46 2.88 -13.77
CA LEU A 307 15.76 1.76 -14.43
C LEU A 307 14.94 2.22 -15.64
N LEU A 308 14.21 3.33 -15.52
CA LEU A 308 13.42 3.90 -16.60
C LEU A 308 14.30 4.34 -17.79
N GLN A 309 15.46 4.93 -17.53
CA GLN A 309 16.43 5.35 -18.55
C GLN A 309 17.05 4.14 -19.28
N ALA A 310 17.45 3.12 -18.52
CA ALA A 310 18.01 1.89 -19.10
C ALA A 310 17.04 1.20 -20.09
N HIS A 311 15.74 1.23 -19.79
CA HIS A 311 14.71 0.64 -20.65
C HIS A 311 14.17 1.58 -21.76
N ALA A 312 14.49 2.87 -21.69
CA ALA A 312 14.20 3.79 -22.80
C ALA A 312 15.24 3.70 -23.93
N ALA A 313 16.46 3.30 -23.58
CA ALA A 313 17.59 3.18 -24.51
C ALA A 313 17.56 1.88 -25.35
N VAL A 314 16.71 0.89 -25.02
CA VAL A 314 16.54 -0.33 -25.81
C VAL A 314 15.46 -0.04 -26.87
N PRO A 315 15.78 0.01 -28.18
CA PRO A 315 14.77 0.15 -29.21
C PRO A 315 13.80 -1.04 -29.08
N GLN A 316 12.50 -0.77 -29.01
CA GLN A 316 11.49 -1.82 -29.20
C GLN A 316 11.73 -2.35 -30.62
N SER A 317 12.35 -3.52 -30.75
CA SER A 317 12.42 -4.25 -32.01
C SER A 317 10.97 -4.53 -32.41
N ALA A 318 10.56 -3.88 -33.50
CA ALA A 318 9.28 -4.12 -34.14
C ALA A 318 9.19 -5.61 -34.46
N VAL A 319 8.19 -6.27 -33.89
CA VAL A 319 7.71 -7.58 -34.29
C VAL A 319 6.44 -7.39 -35.10
#